data_1221a17f04c5c64b694a60a81d829dde
#
_entry.id   1221a17f04c5c64b694a60a81d829dde
#
_cell.length_a   1.000
_cell.length_b   1.000
_cell.length_c   1.000
_cell.angle_alpha   90.00
_cell.angle_beta   90.00
_cell.angle_gamma   90.00
#
_symmetry.space_group_name_H-M   'P 1'
#
loop_
_entity.id
_entity.type
_entity.pdbx_description
1 polymer ?
#
loop_
_entity_poly.entity_id
_entity_poly.type
_entity_poly.pdbx_seq_one_letter_code
_entity_poly.pdbx_strand_id
1 'polypeptide(L)'
;IIGQSSLPKVYIGIGGIVLDNTVFLNTNREMPLLGLGVYKATGENEAENAIISAVESGYRLIDTASVYKNEENVGRGIASCGIPRNELFITTKVWNTAQRLGDIQGAFERSLDRLKLDYVDLYLIHWPVPGCYLSTWKVLEEIQKSGRALSIGVSNFEIRHLEELEANSGIIPAVNQIECHPLCYPKELIDYCQDKGIQVQAYAPPVSCTHLTLPTNSLV
;
A
#
# COMPACT_ATOMS: atom_id res chain seq x y z
N ILE A 1 -12.42 -24.45 -18.83
CA ILE A 1 -13.27 -23.23 -18.82
C ILE A 1 -12.30 -22.11 -18.52
N ILE A 2 -12.00 -21.30 -19.51
CA ILE A 2 -11.03 -20.20 -19.48
C ILE A 2 -11.67 -19.07 -18.72
N GLY A 3 -11.09 -18.67 -17.57
CA GLY A 3 -11.52 -17.52 -16.79
C GLY A 3 -11.38 -16.24 -17.61
N GLN A 4 -12.45 -15.48 -17.71
CA GLN A 4 -12.48 -14.18 -18.37
C GLN A 4 -11.56 -13.20 -17.64
N SER A 5 -10.45 -12.80 -18.29
CA SER A 5 -9.67 -11.63 -17.92
C SER A 5 -10.54 -10.38 -18.13
N SER A 6 -10.94 -9.72 -17.07
CA SER A 6 -11.66 -8.45 -17.17
C SER A 6 -10.65 -7.35 -17.54
N LEU A 7 -10.65 -6.94 -18.79
CA LEU A 7 -10.05 -5.67 -19.21
C LEU A 7 -10.68 -4.50 -18.41
N PRO A 8 -9.95 -3.41 -18.14
CA PRO A 8 -10.50 -2.25 -17.50
C PRO A 8 -11.74 -1.78 -18.28
N LYS A 9 -12.88 -1.69 -17.58
CA LYS A 9 -14.14 -1.30 -18.21
C LYS A 9 -14.09 0.19 -18.51
N VAL A 10 -14.07 0.53 -19.79
CA VAL A 10 -14.22 1.91 -20.25
C VAL A 10 -15.72 2.20 -20.33
N TYR A 11 -16.22 3.07 -19.48
CA TYR A 11 -17.59 3.60 -19.57
C TYR A 11 -17.56 4.95 -20.27
N ILE A 12 -18.24 5.05 -21.41
CA ILE A 12 -18.47 6.33 -22.08
C ILE A 12 -19.82 6.86 -21.59
N GLY A 13 -19.79 7.75 -20.60
CA GLY A 13 -20.96 8.50 -20.17
C GLY A 13 -21.03 9.86 -20.86
N ILE A 14 -22.21 10.49 -20.87
CA ILE A 14 -22.39 11.86 -21.37
C ILE A 14 -21.64 12.79 -20.38
N GLY A 15 -20.35 13.06 -20.67
CA GLY A 15 -19.52 13.92 -19.82
C GLY A 15 -18.04 13.53 -19.72
N GLY A 16 -17.57 12.45 -20.32
CA GLY A 16 -16.14 12.08 -20.31
C GLY A 16 -15.88 10.58 -20.21
N ILE A 17 -14.65 10.19 -20.48
CA ILE A 17 -14.15 8.82 -20.29
C ILE A 17 -13.88 8.65 -18.79
N VAL A 18 -14.68 7.85 -18.09
CA VAL A 18 -14.37 7.40 -16.74
C VAL A 18 -13.50 6.14 -16.88
N LEU A 19 -12.20 6.27 -16.63
CA LEU A 19 -11.33 5.13 -16.44
C LEU A 19 -11.63 4.54 -15.06
N ASP A 20 -11.69 3.23 -14.98
CA ASP A 20 -11.74 2.51 -13.69
C ASP A 20 -10.41 2.78 -12.98
N ASN A 21 -10.41 3.69 -12.01
CA ASN A 21 -9.19 4.17 -11.35
C ASN A 21 -8.80 3.32 -10.13
N THR A 22 -9.36 2.11 -10.02
CA THR A 22 -9.14 1.19 -8.90
C THR A 22 -8.79 -0.22 -9.40
N VAL A 23 -8.20 -1.01 -8.53
CA VAL A 23 -7.95 -2.44 -8.70
C VAL A 23 -8.45 -3.19 -7.47
N PHE A 24 -8.98 -4.40 -7.66
CA PHE A 24 -9.37 -5.28 -6.56
C PHE A 24 -8.16 -6.07 -6.06
N LEU A 25 -7.89 -5.94 -4.76
CA LEU A 25 -6.93 -6.78 -4.05
C LEU A 25 -7.51 -8.19 -3.83
N ASN A 26 -6.65 -9.17 -3.53
CA ASN A 26 -7.07 -10.53 -3.15
C ASN A 26 -7.93 -10.59 -1.87
N THR A 27 -8.00 -9.49 -1.12
CA THR A 27 -8.87 -9.27 0.05
C THR A 27 -10.27 -8.74 -0.33
N ASN A 28 -10.60 -8.65 -1.62
CA ASN A 28 -11.81 -8.03 -2.16
C ASN A 28 -11.98 -6.54 -1.78
N ARG A 29 -10.88 -5.84 -1.53
CA ARG A 29 -10.84 -4.40 -1.32
C ARG A 29 -10.43 -3.69 -2.59
N GLU A 30 -11.10 -2.58 -2.90
CA GLU A 30 -10.69 -1.69 -3.98
C GLU A 30 -9.53 -0.81 -3.53
N MET A 31 -8.46 -0.78 -4.31
CA MET A 31 -7.30 0.08 -4.11
C MET A 31 -7.16 1.05 -5.30
N PRO A 32 -7.05 2.37 -5.05
CA PRO A 32 -6.80 3.34 -6.13
C PRO A 32 -5.50 3.05 -6.88
N LEU A 33 -5.51 3.24 -8.21
CA LEU A 33 -4.33 3.06 -9.06
C LEU A 33 -3.27 4.14 -8.83
N LEU A 34 -3.70 5.34 -8.44
CA LEU A 34 -2.83 6.49 -8.20
C LEU A 34 -2.89 6.89 -6.72
N GLY A 35 -1.71 7.04 -6.11
CA GLY A 35 -1.58 7.43 -4.71
C GLY A 35 -0.54 8.51 -4.48
N LEU A 36 -0.70 9.26 -3.39
CA LEU A 36 0.28 10.20 -2.88
C LEU A 36 1.18 9.50 -1.86
N GLY A 37 2.50 9.43 -2.13
CA GLY A 37 3.51 9.06 -1.16
C GLY A 37 4.09 10.30 -0.47
N VAL A 38 4.18 10.27 0.85
CA VAL A 38 4.67 11.42 1.64
C VAL A 38 6.07 11.20 2.22
N TYR A 39 6.86 10.35 1.60
CA TYR A 39 8.28 10.18 1.97
C TYR A 39 9.03 11.52 1.80
N LYS A 40 9.83 11.90 2.79
CA LYS A 40 10.56 13.17 2.87
C LYS A 40 9.70 14.44 3.04
N ALA A 41 8.40 14.35 3.14
CA ALA A 41 7.57 15.49 3.55
C ALA A 41 7.71 15.68 5.09
N THR A 42 8.78 16.36 5.50
CA THR A 42 9.19 16.51 6.91
C THR A 42 9.04 17.93 7.45
N GLY A 43 8.66 18.89 6.62
CA GLY A 43 8.30 20.25 7.03
C GLY A 43 7.07 20.26 7.93
N GLU A 44 6.91 21.32 8.73
CA GLU A 44 5.93 21.40 9.83
C GLU A 44 4.50 21.02 9.42
N ASN A 45 4.03 21.44 8.23
CA ASN A 45 2.71 21.10 7.69
C ASN A 45 2.79 20.56 6.26
N GLU A 46 3.96 20.09 5.84
CA GLU A 46 4.20 19.71 4.44
C GLU A 46 3.34 18.53 4.01
N ALA A 47 3.32 17.44 4.79
CA ALA A 47 2.50 16.27 4.51
C ALA A 47 1.00 16.59 4.62
N GLU A 48 0.59 17.41 5.59
CA GLU A 48 -0.79 17.87 5.77
C GLU A 48 -1.29 18.62 4.53
N ASN A 49 -0.56 19.65 4.10
CA ASN A 49 -0.92 20.46 2.93
C ASN A 49 -0.90 19.64 1.63
N ALA A 50 0.09 18.73 1.49
CA ALA A 50 0.17 17.86 0.31
C ALA A 50 -1.05 16.93 0.22
N ILE A 51 -1.53 16.38 1.35
CA ILE A 51 -2.72 15.52 1.38
C ILE A 51 -3.97 16.31 1.00
N ILE A 52 -4.18 17.51 1.57
CA ILE A 52 -5.33 18.34 1.24
C ILE A 52 -5.35 18.63 -0.27
N SER A 53 -4.24 19.10 -0.83
CA SER A 53 -4.14 19.42 -2.26
C SER A 53 -4.32 18.18 -3.15
N ALA A 54 -3.79 17.03 -2.75
CA ALA A 54 -3.95 15.77 -3.48
C ALA A 54 -5.41 15.31 -3.48
N VAL A 55 -6.10 15.37 -2.35
CA VAL A 55 -7.51 15.00 -2.23
C VAL A 55 -8.39 15.91 -3.07
N GLU A 56 -8.15 17.24 -3.04
CA GLU A 56 -8.80 18.22 -3.92
C GLU A 56 -8.58 17.90 -5.41
N SER A 57 -7.39 17.36 -5.75
CA SER A 57 -7.03 16.93 -7.10
C SER A 57 -7.59 15.55 -7.48
N GLY A 58 -8.35 14.89 -6.59
CA GLY A 58 -8.99 13.60 -6.84
C GLY A 58 -8.23 12.37 -6.35
N TYR A 59 -7.07 12.54 -5.69
CA TYR A 59 -6.38 11.40 -5.06
C TYR A 59 -7.19 10.83 -3.90
N ARG A 60 -7.12 9.49 -3.75
CA ARG A 60 -7.82 8.78 -2.67
C ARG A 60 -6.89 7.81 -1.90
N LEU A 61 -5.70 7.51 -2.42
CA LEU A 61 -4.70 6.70 -1.75
C LEU A 61 -3.59 7.58 -1.18
N ILE A 62 -3.30 7.44 0.11
CA ILE A 62 -2.22 8.11 0.83
C ILE A 62 -1.29 7.06 1.43
N ASP A 63 -0.01 7.14 1.11
CA ASP A 63 1.01 6.20 1.56
C ASP A 63 2.03 6.90 2.47
N THR A 64 2.15 6.39 3.69
CA THR A 64 3.17 6.79 4.66
C THR A 64 3.90 5.58 5.24
N ALA A 65 4.74 5.78 6.23
CA ALA A 65 5.41 4.74 7.02
C ALA A 65 5.87 5.29 8.37
N SER A 66 5.96 4.43 9.38
CA SER A 66 6.40 4.83 10.73
C SER A 66 7.80 5.47 10.73
N VAL A 67 8.70 5.05 9.83
CA VAL A 67 10.05 5.60 9.70
C VAL A 67 10.09 7.01 9.09
N TYR A 68 9.04 7.44 8.39
CA TYR A 68 8.99 8.79 7.80
C TYR A 68 8.81 9.88 8.86
N LYS A 69 8.38 9.51 10.07
CA LYS A 69 8.18 10.42 11.23
C LYS A 69 7.21 11.57 10.95
N ASN A 70 6.28 11.36 10.03
CA ASN A 70 5.28 12.37 9.63
C ASN A 70 3.83 11.86 9.78
N GLU A 71 3.61 10.71 10.41
CA GLU A 71 2.27 10.13 10.56
C GLU A 71 1.28 11.08 11.30
N GLU A 72 1.74 11.91 12.22
CA GLU A 72 0.90 12.92 12.88
C GLU A 72 0.42 14.01 11.89
N ASN A 73 1.31 14.47 11.00
CA ASN A 73 0.97 15.42 9.94
C ASN A 73 0.00 14.78 8.94
N VAL A 74 0.22 13.49 8.62
CA VAL A 74 -0.69 12.71 7.76
C VAL A 74 -2.08 12.62 8.41
N GLY A 75 -2.14 12.31 9.70
CA GLY A 75 -3.41 12.26 10.45
C GLY A 75 -4.17 13.57 10.41
N ARG A 76 -3.48 14.72 10.60
CA ARG A 76 -4.12 16.04 10.45
C ARG A 76 -4.61 16.30 9.04
N GLY A 77 -3.81 15.95 8.01
CA GLY A 77 -4.21 16.09 6.62
C GLY A 77 -5.46 15.26 6.28
N ILE A 78 -5.53 14.03 6.76
CA ILE A 78 -6.71 13.15 6.59
C ILE A 78 -7.94 13.79 7.28
N ALA A 79 -7.79 14.31 8.49
CA ALA A 79 -8.90 14.94 9.21
C ALA A 79 -9.38 16.25 8.57
N SER A 80 -8.49 16.98 7.88
CA SER A 80 -8.75 18.30 7.30
C SER A 80 -9.10 18.27 5.80
N CYS A 81 -8.96 17.13 5.11
CA CYS A 81 -9.11 17.06 3.65
C CYS A 81 -10.57 17.12 3.14
N GLY A 82 -11.55 17.15 4.04
CA GLY A 82 -12.95 17.41 3.70
C GLY A 82 -13.74 16.23 3.16
N ILE A 83 -13.16 15.02 3.10
CA ILE A 83 -13.86 13.80 2.69
C ILE A 83 -13.90 12.74 3.81
N PRO A 84 -14.92 11.87 3.84
CA PRO A 84 -15.02 10.82 4.85
C PRO A 84 -13.84 9.84 4.82
N ARG A 85 -13.42 9.32 5.99
CA ARG A 85 -12.32 8.34 6.12
C ARG A 85 -12.49 7.10 5.24
N ASN A 86 -13.71 6.63 5.09
CA ASN A 86 -14.02 5.44 4.28
C ASN A 86 -13.95 5.67 2.76
N GLU A 87 -13.76 6.89 2.31
CA GLU A 87 -13.47 7.22 0.92
C GLU A 87 -11.97 7.32 0.63
N LEU A 88 -11.13 7.21 1.67
CA LEU A 88 -9.68 7.21 1.55
C LEU A 88 -9.11 5.80 1.74
N PHE A 89 -8.04 5.50 1.00
CA PHE A 89 -7.23 4.31 1.15
C PHE A 89 -5.89 4.71 1.80
N ILE A 90 -5.69 4.32 3.05
CA ILE A 90 -4.54 4.72 3.86
C ILE A 90 -3.59 3.55 4.03
N THR A 91 -2.32 3.75 3.65
CA THR A 91 -1.24 2.78 3.82
C THR A 91 -0.21 3.30 4.84
N THR A 92 0.17 2.46 5.79
CA THR A 92 1.40 2.66 6.58
C THR A 92 2.20 1.37 6.67
N LYS A 93 3.44 1.44 7.23
CA LYS A 93 4.39 0.33 7.18
C LYS A 93 5.13 0.17 8.50
N VAL A 94 5.34 -1.09 8.93
CA VAL A 94 6.19 -1.41 10.07
C VAL A 94 7.66 -1.29 9.68
N TRP A 95 8.44 -0.58 10.50
CA TRP A 95 9.86 -0.39 10.27
C TRP A 95 10.72 -1.51 10.84
N ASN A 96 11.93 -1.65 10.31
CA ASN A 96 12.89 -2.71 10.60
C ASN A 96 13.26 -2.83 12.10
N THR A 97 13.29 -1.73 12.86
CA THR A 97 13.57 -1.78 14.29
C THR A 97 12.50 -2.52 15.07
N ALA A 98 11.23 -2.31 14.74
CA ALA A 98 10.13 -3.01 15.39
C ALA A 98 10.18 -4.52 15.08
N GLN A 99 10.53 -4.89 13.85
CA GLN A 99 10.72 -6.30 13.47
C GLN A 99 11.83 -6.97 14.32
N ARG A 100 13.00 -6.32 14.46
CA ARG A 100 14.12 -6.84 15.25
C ARG A 100 13.81 -6.95 16.74
N LEU A 101 12.98 -6.07 17.27
CA LEU A 101 12.56 -6.07 18.67
C LEU A 101 11.36 -7.00 18.94
N GLY A 102 10.69 -7.51 17.89
CA GLY A 102 9.47 -8.29 18.03
C GLY A 102 8.24 -7.46 18.46
N ASP A 103 8.32 -6.12 18.38
CA ASP A 103 7.28 -5.21 18.86
C ASP A 103 6.40 -4.70 17.69
N ILE A 104 5.89 -5.60 16.89
CA ILE A 104 5.11 -5.26 15.69
C ILE A 104 3.73 -4.73 16.08
N GLN A 105 3.06 -5.39 17.03
CA GLN A 105 1.75 -4.95 17.53
C GLN A 105 1.83 -3.56 18.14
N GLY A 106 2.79 -3.32 19.04
CA GLY A 106 2.98 -1.99 19.64
C GLY A 106 3.37 -0.92 18.61
N ALA A 107 4.15 -1.27 17.58
CA ALA A 107 4.47 -0.35 16.49
C ALA A 107 3.22 0.02 15.68
N PHE A 108 2.32 -0.93 15.43
CA PHE A 108 1.05 -0.69 14.76
C PHE A 108 0.14 0.23 15.57
N GLU A 109 -0.03 -0.03 16.89
CA GLU A 109 -0.81 0.83 17.78
C GLU A 109 -0.30 2.26 17.78
N ARG A 110 1.02 2.44 17.89
CA ARG A 110 1.64 3.78 17.82
C ARG A 110 1.44 4.46 16.48
N SER A 111 1.39 3.72 15.37
CA SER A 111 1.07 4.29 14.05
C SER A 111 -0.38 4.77 14.00
N LEU A 112 -1.34 3.98 14.46
CA LEU A 112 -2.75 4.39 14.54
C LEU A 112 -2.94 5.61 15.46
N ASP A 113 -2.26 5.64 16.60
CA ASP A 113 -2.28 6.77 17.53
C ASP A 113 -1.78 8.07 16.89
N ARG A 114 -0.67 8.01 16.12
CA ARG A 114 -0.15 9.19 15.40
C ARG A 114 -1.06 9.61 14.27
N LEU A 115 -1.59 8.65 13.50
CA LEU A 115 -2.54 8.92 12.43
C LEU A 115 -3.92 9.37 12.93
N LYS A 116 -4.25 9.15 14.22
CA LYS A 116 -5.58 9.36 14.80
C LYS A 116 -6.67 8.58 14.06
N LEU A 117 -6.36 7.33 13.73
CA LEU A 117 -7.25 6.43 13.00
C LEU A 117 -7.52 5.16 13.82
N ASP A 118 -8.71 4.59 13.64
CA ASP A 118 -9.09 3.31 14.23
C ASP A 118 -8.57 2.12 13.39
N TYR A 119 -8.36 2.34 12.10
CA TYR A 119 -7.89 1.32 11.15
C TYR A 119 -7.11 1.94 9.99
N VAL A 120 -6.32 1.10 9.29
CA VAL A 120 -5.72 1.41 7.99
C VAL A 120 -6.24 0.45 6.93
N ASP A 121 -6.21 0.86 5.66
CA ASP A 121 -6.64 0.02 4.54
C ASP A 121 -5.57 -1.00 4.17
N LEU A 122 -4.29 -0.62 4.31
CA LEU A 122 -3.16 -1.49 4.01
C LEU A 122 -2.03 -1.29 5.03
N TYR A 123 -1.55 -2.40 5.63
CA TYR A 123 -0.38 -2.40 6.49
C TYR A 123 0.72 -3.27 5.90
N LEU A 124 1.92 -2.69 5.70
CA LEU A 124 3.02 -3.35 5.01
C LEU A 124 4.20 -3.67 5.93
N ILE A 125 4.88 -4.79 5.69
CA ILE A 125 6.29 -4.95 6.09
C ILE A 125 7.13 -4.07 5.17
N HIS A 126 7.87 -3.10 5.72
CA HIS A 126 8.61 -2.12 4.91
C HIS A 126 9.81 -2.73 4.18
N TRP A 127 10.54 -3.64 4.84
CA TRP A 127 11.66 -4.41 4.28
C TRP A 127 11.69 -5.82 4.85
N PRO A 128 12.13 -6.83 4.08
CA PRO A 128 12.29 -8.19 4.58
C PRO A 128 13.53 -8.30 5.49
N VAL A 129 13.36 -8.04 6.79
CA VAL A 129 14.46 -8.18 7.75
C VAL A 129 14.79 -9.66 7.94
N PRO A 130 16.00 -10.13 7.56
CA PRO A 130 16.37 -11.54 7.66
C PRO A 130 16.14 -12.09 9.08
N GLY A 131 15.52 -13.27 9.16
CA GLY A 131 15.19 -13.95 10.42
C GLY A 131 14.01 -13.34 11.20
N CYS A 132 13.43 -12.20 10.75
CA CYS A 132 12.34 -11.52 11.44
C CYS A 132 11.04 -11.46 10.64
N TYR A 133 11.10 -11.37 9.32
CA TYR A 133 9.90 -11.06 8.52
C TYR A 133 8.81 -12.15 8.56
N LEU A 134 9.15 -13.42 8.75
CA LEU A 134 8.16 -14.49 8.92
C LEU A 134 7.38 -14.34 10.23
N SER A 135 8.07 -14.07 11.34
CA SER A 135 7.39 -13.79 12.62
C SER A 135 6.61 -12.48 12.58
N THR A 136 7.13 -11.47 11.89
CA THR A 136 6.43 -10.21 11.64
C THR A 136 5.14 -10.45 10.87
N TRP A 137 5.19 -11.27 9.81
CA TRP A 137 4.01 -11.59 9.00
C TRP A 137 2.89 -12.21 9.82
N LYS A 138 3.20 -13.16 10.71
CA LYS A 138 2.21 -13.76 11.61
C LYS A 138 1.49 -12.74 12.48
N VAL A 139 2.19 -11.70 12.94
CA VAL A 139 1.55 -10.61 13.70
C VAL A 139 0.68 -9.75 12.79
N LEU A 140 1.09 -9.48 11.55
CA LEU A 140 0.25 -8.77 10.58
C LEU A 140 -1.06 -9.55 10.30
N GLU A 141 -1.00 -10.88 10.20
CA GLU A 141 -2.19 -11.73 10.06
C GLU A 141 -3.18 -11.55 11.22
N GLU A 142 -2.68 -11.48 12.46
CA GLU A 142 -3.52 -11.25 13.64
C GLU A 142 -4.11 -9.82 13.64
N ILE A 143 -3.33 -8.83 13.22
CA ILE A 143 -3.80 -7.44 13.05
C ILE A 143 -4.90 -7.39 11.99
N GLN A 144 -4.75 -8.10 10.87
CA GLN A 144 -5.80 -8.19 9.84
C GLN A 144 -7.06 -8.86 10.35
N LYS A 145 -6.95 -9.98 11.06
CA LYS A 145 -8.08 -10.68 11.68
C LYS A 145 -8.85 -9.80 12.67
N SER A 146 -8.17 -8.88 13.34
CA SER A 146 -8.83 -7.92 14.24
C SER A 146 -9.63 -6.84 13.51
N GLY A 147 -9.51 -6.75 12.17
CA GLY A 147 -10.17 -5.73 11.35
C GLY A 147 -9.51 -4.35 11.40
N ARG A 148 -8.36 -4.20 12.06
CA ARG A 148 -7.68 -2.90 12.19
C ARG A 148 -6.69 -2.59 11.04
N ALA A 149 -6.26 -3.61 10.29
CA ALA A 149 -5.70 -3.48 8.96
C ALA A 149 -6.59 -4.28 8.00
N LEU A 150 -7.21 -3.62 7.03
CA LEU A 150 -8.19 -4.27 6.14
C LEU A 150 -7.51 -5.18 5.12
N SER A 151 -6.27 -4.86 4.75
CA SER A 151 -5.37 -5.68 3.94
C SER A 151 -3.97 -5.63 4.54
N ILE A 152 -3.20 -6.69 4.33
CA ILE A 152 -1.79 -6.76 4.70
C ILE A 152 -0.94 -7.09 3.48
N GLY A 153 0.28 -6.59 3.47
CA GLY A 153 1.20 -6.82 2.37
C GLY A 153 2.65 -6.58 2.76
N VAL A 154 3.47 -6.50 1.75
CA VAL A 154 4.92 -6.38 1.89
C VAL A 154 5.47 -5.29 0.99
N SER A 155 6.70 -4.85 1.28
CA SER A 155 7.43 -3.93 0.43
C SER A 155 8.88 -4.38 0.30
N ASN A 156 9.44 -4.26 -0.91
CA ASN A 156 10.81 -4.66 -1.24
C ASN A 156 11.08 -6.17 -1.09
N PHE A 157 10.06 -7.00 -1.23
CA PHE A 157 10.21 -8.45 -1.22
C PHE A 157 10.58 -8.95 -2.62
N GLU A 158 11.60 -9.78 -2.70
CA GLU A 158 11.99 -10.53 -3.88
C GLU A 158 11.24 -11.87 -3.92
N ILE A 159 11.29 -12.59 -5.05
CA ILE A 159 10.60 -13.88 -5.25
C ILE A 159 10.91 -14.86 -4.10
N ARG A 160 12.18 -15.01 -3.73
CA ARG A 160 12.59 -15.91 -2.64
C ARG A 160 11.91 -15.61 -1.29
N HIS A 161 11.68 -14.30 -0.99
CA HIS A 161 11.00 -13.91 0.25
C HIS A 161 9.51 -14.22 0.19
N LEU A 162 8.88 -14.06 -0.98
CA LEU A 162 7.47 -14.39 -1.21
C LEU A 162 7.24 -15.89 -1.16
N GLU A 163 8.13 -16.70 -1.76
CA GLU A 163 8.10 -18.17 -1.67
C GLU A 163 8.23 -18.66 -0.22
N GLU A 164 9.13 -18.04 0.56
CA GLU A 164 9.32 -18.40 1.97
C GLU A 164 8.09 -18.00 2.81
N LEU A 165 7.45 -16.85 2.52
CA LEU A 165 6.17 -16.49 3.14
C LEU A 165 5.08 -17.51 2.79
N GLU A 166 4.91 -17.86 1.52
CA GLU A 166 3.90 -18.82 1.05
C GLU A 166 4.09 -20.20 1.72
N ALA A 167 5.35 -20.66 1.86
CA ALA A 167 5.66 -21.92 2.52
C ALA A 167 5.35 -21.93 4.03
N ASN A 168 5.27 -20.76 4.68
CA ASN A 168 5.11 -20.62 6.14
C ASN A 168 3.79 -19.97 6.57
N SER A 169 2.94 -19.56 5.60
CA SER A 169 1.67 -18.89 5.83
C SER A 169 0.63 -19.33 4.79
N GLY A 170 -0.64 -19.42 5.22
CA GLY A 170 -1.77 -19.61 4.30
C GLY A 170 -2.34 -18.30 3.73
N ILE A 171 -1.80 -17.15 4.14
CA ILE A 171 -2.25 -15.82 3.69
C ILE A 171 -1.23 -15.24 2.71
N ILE A 172 -1.69 -14.95 1.51
CA ILE A 172 -0.89 -14.34 0.45
C ILE A 172 -0.91 -12.81 0.65
N PRO A 173 0.23 -12.10 0.54
CA PRO A 173 0.25 -10.64 0.58
C PRO A 173 -0.71 -10.02 -0.42
N ALA A 174 -1.50 -9.03 0.01
CA ALA A 174 -2.39 -8.33 -0.91
C ALA A 174 -1.61 -7.44 -1.89
N VAL A 175 -0.49 -6.89 -1.42
CA VAL A 175 0.35 -5.96 -2.17
C VAL A 175 1.83 -6.31 -1.95
N ASN A 176 2.64 -6.20 -2.99
CA ASN A 176 4.10 -6.03 -2.90
C ASN A 176 4.46 -4.65 -3.47
N GLN A 177 4.87 -3.73 -2.59
CA GLN A 177 5.27 -2.38 -2.99
C GLN A 177 6.77 -2.37 -3.30
N ILE A 178 7.14 -2.09 -4.56
CA ILE A 178 8.52 -2.21 -5.05
C ILE A 178 8.98 -0.98 -5.81
N GLU A 179 10.28 -0.79 -5.94
CA GLU A 179 10.85 0.17 -6.89
C GLU A 179 10.51 -0.28 -8.31
N CYS A 180 9.81 0.58 -9.05
CA CYS A 180 9.49 0.29 -10.44
C CYS A 180 9.33 1.60 -11.23
N HIS A 181 10.20 1.77 -12.22
CA HIS A 181 10.25 2.93 -13.11
C HIS A 181 10.98 2.55 -14.41
N PRO A 182 11.01 3.39 -15.46
CA PRO A 182 11.59 3.04 -16.77
C PRO A 182 13.05 2.56 -16.74
N LEU A 183 13.83 2.96 -15.71
CA LEU A 183 15.23 2.52 -15.54
C LEU A 183 15.38 1.31 -14.60
N CYS A 184 14.30 0.90 -13.93
CA CYS A 184 14.26 -0.25 -13.02
C CYS A 184 12.92 -0.96 -13.17
N TYR A 185 12.87 -1.97 -14.05
CA TYR A 185 11.67 -2.75 -14.32
C TYR A 185 11.91 -4.23 -14.00
N PRO A 186 11.62 -4.68 -12.77
CA PRO A 186 11.87 -6.05 -12.33
C PRO A 186 10.78 -7.00 -12.87
N LYS A 187 10.83 -7.28 -14.18
CA LYS A 187 9.79 -8.04 -14.90
C LYS A 187 9.49 -9.39 -14.24
N GLU A 188 10.50 -10.19 -13.91
CA GLU A 188 10.33 -11.51 -13.31
C GLU A 188 9.55 -11.46 -11.99
N LEU A 189 9.85 -10.46 -11.14
CA LEU A 189 9.15 -10.26 -9.89
C LEU A 189 7.69 -9.82 -10.12
N ILE A 190 7.47 -8.95 -11.10
CA ILE A 190 6.13 -8.49 -11.48
C ILE A 190 5.29 -9.66 -11.96
N ASP A 191 5.81 -10.46 -12.90
CA ASP A 191 5.13 -11.65 -13.44
C ASP A 191 4.80 -12.64 -12.30
N TYR A 192 5.77 -12.91 -11.42
CA TYR A 192 5.57 -13.78 -10.25
C TYR A 192 4.44 -13.27 -9.33
N CYS A 193 4.45 -11.97 -9.00
CA CYS A 193 3.40 -11.37 -8.18
C CYS A 193 2.01 -11.51 -8.84
N GLN A 194 1.92 -11.27 -10.15
CA GLN A 194 0.68 -11.41 -10.92
C GLN A 194 0.15 -12.84 -10.88
N ASP A 195 1.01 -13.82 -11.12
CA ASP A 195 0.65 -15.26 -11.11
C ASP A 195 0.15 -15.71 -9.74
N LYS A 196 0.64 -15.08 -8.66
CA LYS A 196 0.22 -15.34 -7.27
C LYS A 196 -0.97 -14.50 -6.80
N GLY A 197 -1.49 -13.61 -7.62
CA GLY A 197 -2.58 -12.69 -7.22
C GLY A 197 -2.16 -11.62 -6.21
N ILE A 198 -0.87 -11.25 -6.23
CA ILE A 198 -0.29 -10.18 -5.43
C ILE A 198 -0.29 -8.90 -6.28
N GLN A 199 -0.95 -7.85 -5.81
CA GLN A 199 -0.93 -6.57 -6.52
C GLN A 199 0.45 -5.92 -6.38
N VAL A 200 1.07 -5.58 -7.51
CA VAL A 200 2.30 -4.78 -7.51
C VAL A 200 1.94 -3.30 -7.41
N GLN A 201 2.57 -2.61 -6.46
CA GLN A 201 2.50 -1.15 -6.31
C GLN A 201 3.90 -0.57 -6.53
N ALA A 202 4.05 0.32 -7.51
CA ALA A 202 5.31 0.99 -7.79
C ALA A 202 5.55 2.17 -6.87
N TYR A 203 6.76 2.28 -6.28
CA TYR A 203 7.22 3.53 -5.68
C TYR A 203 8.36 4.15 -6.51
N ALA A 204 8.61 5.46 -6.31
CA ALA A 204 9.58 6.26 -7.07
C ALA A 204 9.40 6.18 -8.61
N PRO A 205 8.18 6.18 -9.16
CA PRO A 205 8.02 6.52 -10.57
C PRO A 205 8.63 7.91 -10.80
N PRO A 206 9.07 8.30 -11.98
CA PRO A 206 10.17 9.24 -12.29
C PRO A 206 10.20 10.60 -11.59
N VAL A 207 9.30 10.86 -10.65
CA VAL A 207 9.31 12.05 -9.76
C VAL A 207 8.95 11.62 -8.35
N SER A 208 9.83 11.69 -7.48
CA SER A 208 10.07 11.14 -6.15
C SER A 208 8.94 11.01 -5.11
N CYS A 209 7.69 11.33 -5.36
CA CYS A 209 6.63 11.33 -4.33
C CYS A 209 5.30 10.72 -4.75
N THR A 210 5.20 10.08 -5.92
CA THR A 210 3.95 9.49 -6.42
C THR A 210 4.03 7.97 -6.43
N HIS A 211 2.99 7.28 -5.96
CA HIS A 211 2.85 5.83 -6.09
C HIS A 211 1.89 5.50 -7.22
N LEU A 212 2.31 4.61 -8.11
CA LEU A 212 1.47 4.02 -9.14
C LEU A 212 1.20 2.55 -8.81
N THR A 213 -0.06 2.17 -8.87
CA THR A 213 -0.46 0.78 -8.83
C THR A 213 -0.49 0.26 -10.26
N LEU A 214 0.32 -0.75 -10.55
CA LEU A 214 0.35 -1.35 -11.88
C LEU A 214 -0.87 -2.25 -12.05
N PRO A 215 -1.71 -2.05 -13.08
CA PRO A 215 -2.78 -2.97 -13.38
C PRO A 215 -2.20 -4.35 -13.69
N THR A 216 -2.77 -5.39 -13.09
CA THR A 216 -2.33 -6.79 -13.22
C THR A 216 -2.43 -7.35 -14.66
N ASN A 217 -3.03 -6.59 -15.58
CA ASN A 217 -3.28 -7.00 -16.97
C ASN A 217 -2.72 -6.03 -18.01
N SER A 218 -1.81 -5.11 -17.67
CA SER A 218 -1.17 -4.25 -18.68
C SER A 218 0.04 -4.95 -19.26
N LEU A 219 -0.16 -5.58 -20.41
CA LEU A 219 0.90 -5.77 -21.37
C LEU A 219 1.23 -4.37 -21.94
N VAL A 220 2.42 -3.87 -21.68
CA VAL A 220 3.06 -2.83 -22.48
C VAL A 220 3.87 -3.52 -23.56
#